data_b7954822c691feb7ab423dfd9b0ba667
#
_entry.id   b7954822c691feb7ab423dfd9b0ba667
#
_cell.length_a   1.000
_cell.length_b   1.000
_cell.length_c   1.000
_cell.angle_alpha   90.00
_cell.angle_beta   90.00
_cell.angle_gamma   90.00
#
_symmetry.space_group_name_H-M   'P 1'
#
loop_
_entity.id
_entity.type
_entity.pdbx_description
1 polymer ?
#
loop_
_entity_poly.entity_id
_entity_poly.type
_entity_poly.pdbx_seq_one_letter_code
_entity_poly.pdbx_strand_id
1 'polypeptide(L)'
;MKMRFVRRPLLVALLGLFASSGFAAQVLAPDADESDLVPTGKGWGERATPTPGYVTHGNANGNGQAAKTPGNGINYHGGPLILGPTHVYYIWYGNWSGNSATTILTDLAGNIGGSSYFNINTTYYDGAKNHVSNAVTYAGSTTDNYSHGTSLSDANIQTIVGNAIGNAKLPKDTNGVYFVLTSSDVTASSGFCTQYCGWHTHGSIAGSDIKYSFVGNPDRCPSACAAQTVAPNGNAGADGMASVIAHELEEAVTDPDLNAWYDRRGYENADKCAWTFGTTYTASNGSQANMKLGARDYLIQRNWVNASGGYCALSY
;
A
#
# COMPACT_ATOMS: atom_id res chain seq x y z
N MET A 1 -57.47 -50.23 62.06
CA MET A 1 -57.61 -48.84 61.66
C MET A 1 -56.93 -48.72 60.32
N LYS A 2 -57.67 -48.75 59.21
CA LYS A 2 -57.11 -48.74 57.85
C LYS A 2 -57.58 -47.46 57.17
N MET A 3 -56.64 -46.51 56.89
CA MET A 3 -56.90 -45.31 56.14
C MET A 3 -56.90 -45.62 54.64
N ARG A 4 -57.97 -45.29 53.96
CA ARG A 4 -58.07 -45.34 52.50
C ARG A 4 -57.69 -44.00 51.93
N PHE A 5 -56.70 -43.99 51.07
CA PHE A 5 -56.33 -42.83 50.25
C PHE A 5 -57.21 -42.77 48.99
N VAL A 6 -57.93 -41.67 48.84
CA VAL A 6 -58.71 -41.35 47.63
C VAL A 6 -57.82 -40.55 46.71
N ARG A 7 -57.54 -41.09 45.52
CA ARG A 7 -56.83 -40.37 44.44
C ARG A 7 -57.83 -39.49 43.66
N ARG A 8 -57.58 -38.20 43.60
CA ARG A 8 -58.24 -37.27 42.67
C ARG A 8 -57.39 -37.14 41.41
N PRO A 9 -57.95 -37.11 40.20
CA PRO A 9 -57.21 -36.86 38.97
C PRO A 9 -56.91 -35.34 38.81
N LEU A 10 -55.68 -35.05 38.50
CA LEU A 10 -55.23 -33.71 38.17
C LEU A 10 -55.47 -33.47 36.70
N LEU A 11 -56.29 -32.49 36.37
CA LEU A 11 -56.54 -32.02 35.03
C LEU A 11 -55.36 -31.08 34.65
N VAL A 12 -54.53 -31.49 33.69
CA VAL A 12 -53.44 -30.65 33.16
C VAL A 12 -53.99 -29.90 31.98
N ALA A 13 -54.20 -28.59 32.16
CA ALA A 13 -54.50 -27.66 31.05
C ALA A 13 -53.20 -27.34 30.32
N LEU A 14 -53.06 -27.78 29.06
CA LEU A 14 -52.02 -27.34 28.16
C LEU A 14 -52.29 -25.93 27.67
N LEU A 15 -51.61 -24.91 28.20
CA LEU A 15 -51.48 -23.60 27.56
C LEU A 15 -50.47 -23.69 26.44
N GLY A 16 -50.90 -23.63 25.19
CA GLY A 16 -50.02 -23.47 24.04
C GLY A 16 -49.43 -22.06 24.00
N LEU A 17 -48.17 -21.94 24.29
CA LEU A 17 -47.41 -20.74 23.96
C LEU A 17 -47.07 -20.77 22.46
N PHE A 18 -47.71 -19.95 21.68
CA PHE A 18 -47.26 -19.59 20.33
C PHE A 18 -46.05 -18.65 20.49
N ALA A 19 -44.86 -19.21 20.38
CA ALA A 19 -43.67 -18.40 20.18
C ALA A 19 -43.69 -17.88 18.74
N SER A 20 -44.04 -16.61 18.54
CA SER A 20 -43.74 -15.91 17.29
C SER A 20 -42.25 -15.79 17.13
N SER A 21 -41.68 -16.64 16.28
CA SER A 21 -40.29 -16.48 15.80
C SER A 21 -40.24 -15.22 14.94
N GLY A 22 -39.89 -14.11 15.58
CA GLY A 22 -39.45 -12.93 14.87
C GLY A 22 -38.17 -13.29 14.14
N PHE A 23 -38.23 -13.42 12.81
CA PHE A 23 -37.04 -13.39 11.99
C PHE A 23 -36.42 -12.00 12.14
N ALA A 24 -35.41 -11.88 13.02
CA ALA A 24 -34.47 -10.79 12.91
C ALA A 24 -33.78 -10.97 11.55
N ALA A 25 -34.07 -10.06 10.62
CA ALA A 25 -33.25 -9.96 9.42
C ALA A 25 -31.83 -9.77 9.88
N GLN A 26 -30.99 -10.81 9.75
CA GLN A 26 -29.55 -10.65 9.80
C GLN A 26 -29.22 -9.69 8.64
N VAL A 27 -28.82 -8.49 8.99
CA VAL A 27 -28.07 -7.64 8.08
C VAL A 27 -26.77 -8.42 7.85
N LEU A 28 -26.73 -9.16 6.74
CA LEU A 28 -25.50 -9.74 6.25
C LEU A 28 -24.54 -8.58 6.10
N ALA A 29 -23.46 -8.60 6.87
CA ALA A 29 -22.28 -7.81 6.52
C ALA A 29 -21.95 -8.10 5.04
N PRO A 30 -21.58 -7.10 4.22
CA PRO A 30 -21.18 -7.36 2.86
C PRO A 30 -20.15 -8.46 2.87
N ASP A 31 -20.37 -9.50 2.06
CA ASP A 31 -19.56 -10.70 1.98
C ASP A 31 -18.08 -10.33 1.84
N ALA A 32 -17.33 -10.36 2.93
CA ALA A 32 -15.93 -10.65 2.86
C ALA A 32 -15.88 -12.11 2.40
N ASP A 33 -15.58 -12.33 1.13
CA ASP A 33 -15.38 -13.66 0.58
C ASP A 33 -14.17 -14.25 1.33
N GLU A 34 -14.37 -15.28 2.16
CA GLU A 34 -13.30 -15.97 2.91
C GLU A 34 -12.19 -16.52 2.00
N SER A 35 -12.29 -16.31 0.69
CA SER A 35 -11.34 -16.71 -0.35
C SER A 35 -10.41 -15.59 -0.82
N ASP A 36 -10.55 -14.34 -0.35
CA ASP A 36 -9.67 -13.27 -0.77
C ASP A 36 -8.25 -13.47 -0.20
N LEU A 37 -7.24 -13.34 -1.06
CA LEU A 37 -5.84 -13.46 -0.66
C LEU A 37 -5.43 -12.18 0.06
N VAL A 38 -4.84 -12.33 1.25
CA VAL A 38 -4.31 -11.20 2.01
C VAL A 38 -3.04 -10.68 1.32
N PRO A 39 -2.88 -9.36 1.18
CA PRO A 39 -1.67 -8.75 0.65
C PRO A 39 -0.43 -9.16 1.44
N THR A 40 0.71 -9.17 0.78
CA THR A 40 2.00 -9.41 1.42
C THR A 40 2.80 -8.12 1.61
N GLY A 41 2.29 -6.99 1.09
CA GLY A 41 2.98 -5.72 0.97
C GLY A 41 4.15 -5.78 -0.03
N LYS A 42 4.31 -6.90 -0.75
CA LYS A 42 5.33 -7.13 -1.78
C LYS A 42 4.61 -7.42 -3.09
N GLY A 43 3.95 -6.43 -3.64
CA GLY A 43 3.06 -6.56 -4.77
C GLY A 43 3.64 -7.33 -5.95
N TRP A 44 2.78 -8.01 -6.68
CA TRP A 44 3.15 -8.77 -7.88
C TRP A 44 3.45 -7.87 -9.08
N GLY A 45 3.02 -6.62 -9.04
CA GLY A 45 3.14 -5.66 -10.13
C GLY A 45 4.45 -4.88 -10.18
N GLU A 46 5.30 -4.98 -9.19
CA GLU A 46 6.44 -4.09 -8.99
C GLU A 46 7.69 -4.38 -9.82
N ARG A 47 7.60 -5.26 -10.81
CA ARG A 47 8.71 -5.56 -11.72
C ARG A 47 8.46 -5.04 -13.13
N ALA A 48 9.42 -4.32 -13.68
CA ALA A 48 9.39 -3.83 -15.06
C ALA A 48 9.50 -4.96 -16.10
N THR A 49 10.06 -6.12 -15.74
CA THR A 49 10.26 -7.26 -16.66
C THR A 49 9.40 -8.44 -16.23
N PRO A 50 8.49 -8.95 -17.13
CA PRO A 50 7.74 -10.16 -16.85
C PRO A 50 8.67 -11.35 -16.66
N THR A 51 8.49 -12.13 -15.60
CA THR A 51 9.08 -13.47 -15.52
C THR A 51 8.40 -14.36 -16.59
N PRO A 52 9.12 -15.24 -17.30
CA PRO A 52 8.48 -16.21 -18.21
C PRO A 52 7.40 -16.97 -17.45
N GLY A 53 6.16 -16.92 -17.94
CA GLY A 53 4.96 -17.47 -17.29
C GLY A 53 4.16 -16.45 -16.47
N TYR A 54 4.64 -15.25 -16.28
CA TYR A 54 3.90 -14.15 -15.66
C TYR A 54 3.00 -13.50 -16.73
N VAL A 55 1.70 -13.58 -16.53
CA VAL A 55 0.74 -12.85 -17.36
C VAL A 55 0.83 -11.38 -16.95
N THR A 56 1.45 -10.57 -17.81
CA THR A 56 1.34 -9.11 -17.69
C THR A 56 -0.14 -8.77 -17.75
N HIS A 57 -0.71 -8.28 -16.68
CA HIS A 57 -2.02 -7.64 -16.71
C HIS A 57 -1.89 -6.25 -17.37
N GLY A 58 -1.17 -6.21 -18.49
CA GLY A 58 -1.10 -5.09 -19.39
C GLY A 58 -2.38 -5.04 -20.22
N ASN A 59 -2.99 -3.88 -20.22
CA ASN A 59 -4.17 -3.46 -20.96
C ASN A 59 -5.52 -3.95 -20.43
N ALA A 60 -6.18 -3.05 -19.74
CA ALA A 60 -7.64 -3.01 -19.58
C ALA A 60 -8.43 -2.92 -20.92
N ASN A 61 -7.80 -3.17 -22.06
CA ASN A 61 -8.40 -3.26 -23.39
C ASN A 61 -8.46 -4.69 -23.94
N GLY A 62 -8.18 -5.71 -23.14
CA GLY A 62 -8.42 -7.09 -23.50
C GLY A 62 -9.87 -7.46 -23.25
N ASN A 63 -10.61 -7.83 -24.31
CA ASN A 63 -11.95 -8.46 -24.26
C ASN A 63 -11.93 -9.85 -23.59
N GLY A 64 -11.38 -9.94 -22.37
CA GLY A 64 -11.61 -11.04 -21.45
C GLY A 64 -12.75 -10.65 -20.52
N GLN A 65 -13.90 -11.30 -20.65
CA GLN A 65 -14.96 -11.19 -19.66
C GLN A 65 -14.44 -11.71 -18.32
N ALA A 66 -13.79 -10.84 -17.55
CA ALA A 66 -13.65 -11.07 -16.12
C ALA A 66 -15.07 -11.08 -15.55
N ALA A 67 -15.40 -12.10 -14.76
CA ALA A 67 -16.64 -12.12 -14.01
C ALA A 67 -16.77 -10.78 -13.29
N LYS A 68 -17.88 -10.06 -13.53
CA LYS A 68 -18.12 -8.76 -12.92
C LYS A 68 -18.20 -8.97 -11.42
N THR A 69 -17.13 -8.62 -10.70
CA THR A 69 -17.20 -8.44 -9.26
C THR A 69 -18.11 -7.25 -9.02
N PRO A 70 -19.18 -7.35 -8.20
CA PRO A 70 -19.97 -6.19 -7.82
C PRO A 70 -19.05 -5.20 -7.09
N GLY A 71 -18.92 -3.97 -7.60
CA GLY A 71 -18.09 -2.93 -6.98
C GLY A 71 -17.05 -2.33 -7.93
N ASN A 72 -16.11 -1.57 -7.37
CA ASN A 72 -15.06 -0.88 -8.12
C ASN A 72 -13.81 -1.74 -8.39
N GLY A 73 -13.88 -3.05 -8.16
CA GLY A 73 -12.78 -3.99 -8.43
C GLY A 73 -11.71 -4.03 -7.34
N ILE A 74 -11.97 -3.40 -6.19
CA ILE A 74 -11.20 -3.47 -4.95
C ILE A 74 -12.18 -3.45 -3.77
N ASN A 75 -11.89 -4.14 -2.66
CA ASN A 75 -12.82 -4.33 -1.54
C ASN A 75 -12.22 -3.81 -0.24
N TYR A 76 -13.08 -3.31 0.65
CA TYR A 76 -12.70 -2.96 2.01
C TYR A 76 -12.89 -4.16 2.94
N HIS A 77 -11.82 -4.57 3.64
CA HIS A 77 -11.78 -5.75 4.52
C HIS A 77 -11.82 -5.40 6.01
N GLY A 78 -12.04 -4.11 6.35
CA GLY A 78 -12.28 -3.69 7.73
C GLY A 78 -11.05 -3.19 8.48
N GLY A 79 -9.86 -3.24 7.89
CA GLY A 79 -8.62 -2.72 8.48
C GLY A 79 -8.58 -1.20 8.60
N PRO A 80 -7.59 -0.65 9.32
CA PRO A 80 -7.40 0.80 9.44
C PRO A 80 -6.90 1.41 8.13
N LEU A 81 -7.07 2.75 8.02
CA LEU A 81 -6.46 3.59 6.99
C LEU A 81 -5.70 4.73 7.68
N ILE A 82 -4.73 5.34 7.00
CA ILE A 82 -4.17 6.62 7.44
C ILE A 82 -5.09 7.74 6.93
N LEU A 83 -6.00 8.19 7.77
CA LEU A 83 -7.06 9.14 7.38
C LEU A 83 -6.60 10.61 7.46
N GLY A 84 -5.72 10.92 8.42
CA GLY A 84 -5.19 12.27 8.65
C GLY A 84 -4.05 12.64 7.70
N PRO A 85 -3.40 13.80 7.91
CA PRO A 85 -2.16 14.10 7.21
C PRO A 85 -1.13 13.00 7.40
N THR A 86 -0.56 12.53 6.28
CA THR A 86 0.47 11.50 6.28
C THR A 86 1.84 12.16 6.33
N HIS A 87 2.71 11.67 7.20
CA HIS A 87 4.07 12.15 7.35
C HIS A 87 5.05 11.18 6.70
N VAL A 88 5.87 11.63 5.78
CA VAL A 88 6.89 10.81 5.12
C VAL A 88 8.24 11.05 5.77
N TYR A 89 8.87 9.97 6.21
CA TYR A 89 10.21 9.95 6.78
C TYR A 89 11.14 9.12 5.92
N TYR A 90 12.36 9.61 5.64
CA TYR A 90 13.36 8.86 4.90
C TYR A 90 14.51 8.41 5.80
N ILE A 91 14.94 7.18 5.62
CA ILE A 91 16.16 6.63 6.20
C ILE A 91 17.09 6.30 5.03
N TRP A 92 18.08 7.15 4.82
CA TRP A 92 19.07 7.00 3.77
C TRP A 92 20.08 5.91 4.17
N TYR A 93 19.81 4.67 3.77
CA TYR A 93 20.64 3.52 4.11
C TYR A 93 21.73 3.31 3.09
N GLY A 94 22.99 3.27 3.53
CA GLY A 94 24.16 3.10 2.68
C GLY A 94 24.87 4.41 2.33
N ASN A 95 25.54 4.45 1.18
CA ASN A 95 26.32 5.61 0.74
C ASN A 95 25.53 6.49 -0.25
N TRP A 96 25.11 7.64 0.23
CA TRP A 96 24.40 8.66 -0.54
C TRP A 96 25.20 9.94 -0.77
N SER A 97 26.52 9.92 -0.45
CA SER A 97 27.38 11.10 -0.59
C SER A 97 27.45 11.58 -2.05
N GLY A 98 27.11 12.85 -2.27
CA GLY A 98 27.09 13.46 -3.60
C GLY A 98 26.01 12.93 -4.54
N ASN A 99 25.10 12.08 -4.10
CA ASN A 99 24.01 11.55 -4.93
C ASN A 99 22.81 12.52 -4.95
N SER A 100 22.39 12.93 -6.15
CA SER A 100 21.24 13.83 -6.34
C SER A 100 19.89 13.22 -5.93
N ALA A 101 19.82 11.91 -5.69
CA ALA A 101 18.62 11.22 -5.22
C ALA A 101 18.05 11.87 -3.94
N THR A 102 18.94 12.33 -3.03
CA THR A 102 18.51 12.94 -1.77
C THR A 102 17.64 14.18 -1.98
N THR A 103 17.93 15.00 -2.99
CA THR A 103 17.09 16.16 -3.33
C THR A 103 15.89 15.79 -4.19
N ILE A 104 16.05 14.87 -5.16
CA ILE A 104 14.96 14.45 -6.07
C ILE A 104 13.83 13.80 -5.26
N LEU A 105 14.14 12.88 -4.35
CA LEU A 105 13.15 12.16 -3.57
C LEU A 105 12.55 13.01 -2.43
N THR A 106 13.32 13.92 -1.84
CA THR A 106 12.80 14.88 -0.88
C THR A 106 11.80 15.85 -1.55
N ASP A 107 12.10 16.32 -2.76
CA ASP A 107 11.18 17.14 -3.54
C ASP A 107 9.89 16.38 -3.90
N LEU A 108 9.99 15.09 -4.24
CA LEU A 108 8.81 14.22 -4.44
C LEU A 108 7.90 14.23 -3.20
N ALA A 109 8.45 13.85 -2.04
CA ALA A 109 7.68 13.76 -0.79
C ALA A 109 7.12 15.11 -0.33
N GLY A 110 7.84 16.20 -0.62
CA GLY A 110 7.41 17.56 -0.29
C GLY A 110 6.31 18.12 -1.19
N ASN A 111 6.06 17.51 -2.36
CA ASN A 111 5.14 18.04 -3.36
C ASN A 111 4.04 17.06 -3.80
N ILE A 112 4.06 15.80 -3.35
CA ILE A 112 3.06 14.81 -3.73
C ILE A 112 1.71 15.08 -3.03
N GLY A 113 1.73 15.55 -1.79
CA GLY A 113 0.53 15.95 -1.05
C GLY A 113 -0.16 17.15 -1.71
N GLY A 114 -1.48 17.14 -1.72
CA GLY A 114 -2.29 18.15 -2.39
C GLY A 114 -2.31 18.06 -3.92
N SER A 115 -1.53 17.13 -4.52
CA SER A 115 -1.56 16.90 -5.97
C SER A 115 -2.85 16.19 -6.40
N SER A 116 -3.22 16.33 -7.67
CA SER A 116 -4.33 15.57 -8.25
C SER A 116 -4.03 14.07 -8.30
N TYR A 117 -2.76 13.69 -8.28
CA TYR A 117 -2.34 12.29 -8.21
C TYR A 117 -2.65 11.69 -6.83
N PHE A 118 -2.13 12.27 -5.76
CA PHE A 118 -2.40 11.76 -4.41
C PHE A 118 -3.87 11.89 -4.00
N ASN A 119 -4.63 12.80 -4.69
CA ASN A 119 -6.08 12.93 -4.50
C ASN A 119 -6.84 11.65 -4.86
N ILE A 120 -6.28 10.74 -5.64
CA ILE A 120 -6.85 9.41 -5.92
C ILE A 120 -7.17 8.67 -4.62
N ASN A 121 -6.32 8.79 -3.60
CA ASN A 121 -6.49 8.12 -2.32
C ASN A 121 -7.72 8.61 -1.54
N THR A 122 -8.23 9.82 -1.82
CA THR A 122 -9.49 10.31 -1.22
C THR A 122 -10.72 9.52 -1.65
N THR A 123 -10.60 8.63 -2.64
CA THR A 123 -11.66 7.71 -3.02
C THR A 123 -11.77 6.49 -2.09
N TYR A 124 -10.80 6.32 -1.19
CA TYR A 124 -10.75 5.26 -0.18
C TYR A 124 -11.22 5.76 1.18
N TYR A 125 -11.90 4.91 1.95
CA TYR A 125 -12.54 5.28 3.21
C TYR A 125 -12.61 4.09 4.17
N ASP A 126 -12.72 4.38 5.45
CA ASP A 126 -12.92 3.37 6.50
C ASP A 126 -14.41 2.91 6.60
N GLY A 127 -14.68 2.02 7.53
CA GLY A 127 -16.05 1.52 7.78
C GLY A 127 -17.06 2.60 8.21
N ALA A 128 -16.59 3.73 8.71
CA ALA A 128 -17.42 4.90 9.08
C ALA A 128 -17.54 5.93 7.94
N LYS A 129 -16.97 5.65 6.77
CA LYS A 129 -16.91 6.54 5.59
C LYS A 129 -16.05 7.79 5.80
N ASN A 130 -15.07 7.73 6.68
CA ASN A 130 -14.05 8.75 6.75
C ASN A 130 -13.02 8.46 5.63
N HIS A 131 -12.76 9.46 4.80
CA HIS A 131 -11.89 9.33 3.63
C HIS A 131 -10.43 9.62 3.96
N VAL A 132 -9.51 8.97 3.24
CA VAL A 132 -8.09 9.33 3.25
C VAL A 132 -7.94 10.80 2.86
N SER A 133 -7.07 11.52 3.55
CA SER A 133 -6.78 12.93 3.29
C SER A 133 -5.79 13.07 2.12
N ASN A 134 -5.98 14.10 1.26
CA ASN A 134 -4.99 14.49 0.25
C ASN A 134 -3.85 15.33 0.87
N ALA A 135 -3.40 15.00 2.07
CA ALA A 135 -2.36 15.75 2.77
C ALA A 135 -1.16 14.84 3.08
N VAL A 136 -0.04 15.15 2.47
CA VAL A 136 1.26 14.50 2.72
C VAL A 136 2.28 15.58 3.04
N THR A 137 3.12 15.31 4.02
CA THR A 137 4.22 16.20 4.40
C THR A 137 5.52 15.39 4.49
N TYR A 138 6.57 15.86 3.83
CA TYR A 138 7.91 15.38 4.14
C TYR A 138 8.30 15.88 5.53
N ALA A 139 8.44 14.95 6.49
CA ALA A 139 8.61 15.29 7.90
C ALA A 139 10.05 15.12 8.41
N GLY A 140 10.95 14.63 7.56
CA GLY A 140 12.36 14.57 7.87
C GLY A 140 13.08 13.31 7.41
N SER A 141 14.38 13.29 7.66
CA SER A 141 15.21 12.11 7.33
C SER A 141 16.37 11.92 8.30
N THR A 142 16.93 10.72 8.25
CA THR A 142 18.19 10.37 8.90
C THR A 142 19.03 9.49 7.99
N THR A 143 20.29 9.27 8.34
CA THR A 143 21.20 8.37 7.63
C THR A 143 21.51 7.14 8.47
N ASP A 144 21.69 6.00 7.79
CA ASP A 144 22.20 4.76 8.36
C ASP A 144 23.36 4.26 7.50
N ASN A 145 24.56 4.32 8.04
CA ASN A 145 25.77 3.93 7.34
C ASN A 145 26.02 2.43 7.48
N TYR A 146 25.21 1.62 6.73
CA TYR A 146 25.36 0.17 6.64
C TYR A 146 25.30 -0.58 7.98
N SER A 147 24.44 -0.19 8.92
CA SER A 147 24.37 -0.82 10.26
C SER A 147 24.12 -2.33 10.21
N HIS A 148 23.57 -2.84 9.10
CA HIS A 148 23.31 -4.25 8.83
C HIS A 148 24.01 -4.76 7.56
N GLY A 149 25.06 -4.06 7.08
CA GLY A 149 25.81 -4.43 5.87
C GLY A 149 25.05 -4.17 4.57
N THR A 150 25.46 -4.84 3.49
CA THR A 150 24.95 -4.60 2.14
C THR A 150 23.90 -5.62 1.67
N SER A 151 23.48 -6.56 2.54
CA SER A 151 22.43 -7.53 2.27
C SER A 151 21.44 -7.54 3.43
N LEU A 152 20.25 -6.96 3.21
CA LEU A 152 19.23 -6.77 4.23
C LEU A 152 18.21 -7.89 4.20
N SER A 153 17.82 -8.39 5.37
CA SER A 153 16.56 -9.10 5.56
C SER A 153 15.43 -8.14 5.90
N ASP A 154 14.18 -8.59 5.81
CA ASP A 154 13.02 -7.79 6.24
C ASP A 154 13.12 -7.41 7.73
N ALA A 155 13.62 -8.32 8.57
CA ALA A 155 13.88 -8.05 9.98
C ALA A 155 14.96 -6.97 10.19
N ASN A 156 15.98 -6.90 9.32
CA ASN A 156 16.94 -5.81 9.36
C ASN A 156 16.28 -4.47 9.04
N ILE A 157 15.39 -4.43 8.05
CA ILE A 157 14.68 -3.22 7.65
C ILE A 157 13.81 -2.71 8.81
N GLN A 158 13.05 -3.58 9.47
CA GLN A 158 12.30 -3.22 10.67
C GLN A 158 13.22 -2.70 11.78
N THR A 159 14.38 -3.33 11.98
CA THR A 159 15.36 -2.90 12.99
C THR A 159 15.95 -1.53 12.68
N ILE A 160 16.24 -1.24 11.42
CA ILE A 160 16.71 0.08 10.96
C ILE A 160 15.70 1.18 11.33
N VAL A 161 14.41 0.95 11.04
CA VAL A 161 13.34 1.87 11.44
C VAL A 161 13.24 2.00 12.96
N GLY A 162 13.30 0.87 13.67
CA GLY A 162 13.29 0.82 15.13
C GLY A 162 14.45 1.62 15.76
N ASN A 163 15.64 1.51 15.19
CA ASN A 163 16.82 2.25 15.64
C ASN A 163 16.71 3.75 15.35
N ALA A 164 16.14 4.13 14.20
CA ALA A 164 15.92 5.54 13.88
C ALA A 164 14.98 6.20 14.89
N ILE A 165 13.92 5.52 15.29
CA ILE A 165 12.95 6.01 16.29
C ILE A 165 13.54 5.91 17.71
N GLY A 166 14.09 4.75 18.07
CA GLY A 166 14.61 4.51 19.43
C GLY A 166 15.77 5.39 19.82
N ASN A 167 16.60 5.82 18.86
CA ASN A 167 17.70 6.76 19.06
C ASN A 167 17.28 8.23 18.86
N ALA A 168 15.99 8.53 18.78
CA ALA A 168 15.42 9.86 18.56
C ALA A 168 15.97 10.61 17.33
N LYS A 169 16.42 9.87 16.30
CA LYS A 169 16.83 10.45 15.01
C LYS A 169 15.61 10.83 14.18
N LEU A 170 14.51 10.08 14.32
CA LEU A 170 13.19 10.38 13.78
C LEU A 170 12.16 10.25 14.91
N PRO A 171 11.07 11.02 14.88
CA PRO A 171 10.01 10.91 15.88
C PRO A 171 9.30 9.56 15.76
N LYS A 172 8.63 9.12 16.85
CA LYS A 172 7.67 8.01 16.80
C LYS A 172 6.31 8.57 16.37
N ASP A 173 5.86 8.20 15.18
CA ASP A 173 4.66 8.75 14.56
C ASP A 173 3.81 7.63 13.94
N THR A 174 2.60 7.45 14.44
CA THR A 174 1.66 6.42 13.95
C THR A 174 0.91 6.82 12.67
N ASN A 175 0.99 8.09 12.25
CA ASN A 175 0.56 8.60 10.95
C ASN A 175 1.73 8.74 9.97
N GLY A 176 2.91 8.29 10.38
CA GLY A 176 4.13 8.32 9.58
C GLY A 176 4.33 7.05 8.78
N VAL A 177 4.88 7.20 7.58
CA VAL A 177 5.42 6.10 6.77
C VAL A 177 6.94 6.28 6.67
N TYR A 178 7.69 5.29 7.14
CA TYR A 178 9.16 5.35 7.22
C TYR A 178 9.77 4.55 6.08
N PHE A 179 10.33 5.23 5.10
CA PHE A 179 10.97 4.61 3.95
C PHE A 179 12.45 4.35 4.22
N VAL A 180 12.87 3.09 4.16
CA VAL A 180 14.28 2.70 4.11
C VAL A 180 14.70 2.72 2.64
N LEU A 181 15.44 3.75 2.25
CA LEU A 181 15.92 3.99 0.90
C LEU A 181 17.37 3.50 0.80
N THR A 182 17.64 2.50 -0.02
CA THR A 182 18.97 1.89 -0.09
C THR A 182 19.81 2.42 -1.24
N SER A 183 21.12 2.61 -1.01
CA SER A 183 22.08 2.87 -2.09
C SER A 183 22.21 1.66 -3.03
N SER A 184 22.72 1.88 -4.24
CA SER A 184 22.73 0.87 -5.32
C SER A 184 23.56 -0.38 -5.04
N ASP A 185 24.49 -0.33 -4.08
CA ASP A 185 25.30 -1.45 -3.64
C ASP A 185 24.61 -2.36 -2.60
N VAL A 186 23.43 -1.96 -2.09
CA VAL A 186 22.65 -2.72 -1.10
C VAL A 186 21.59 -3.56 -1.78
N THR A 187 21.39 -4.79 -1.31
CA THR A 187 20.34 -5.70 -1.73
C THR A 187 19.41 -6.07 -0.57
N ALA A 188 18.22 -6.60 -0.88
CA ALA A 188 17.36 -7.25 0.09
C ALA A 188 17.16 -8.72 -0.28
N SER A 189 17.43 -9.61 0.69
CA SER A 189 17.48 -11.06 0.47
C SER A 189 16.12 -11.69 0.20
N SER A 190 15.02 -10.99 0.51
CA SER A 190 13.65 -11.47 0.30
C SER A 190 13.14 -11.32 -1.14
N GLY A 191 13.92 -10.75 -2.07
CA GLY A 191 13.56 -10.72 -3.48
C GLY A 191 13.71 -9.42 -4.23
N PHE A 192 14.39 -8.41 -3.68
CA PHE A 192 14.71 -7.18 -4.42
C PHE A 192 15.41 -7.48 -5.74
N CYS A 193 15.02 -6.82 -6.81
CA CYS A 193 15.44 -7.04 -8.19
C CYS A 193 14.90 -8.33 -8.86
N THR A 194 14.33 -9.25 -8.12
CA THR A 194 13.84 -10.53 -8.67
C THR A 194 12.35 -10.74 -8.50
N GLN A 195 11.76 -10.21 -7.45
CA GLN A 195 10.33 -10.31 -7.15
C GLN A 195 9.67 -8.95 -7.00
N TYR A 196 10.38 -7.94 -6.45
CA TYR A 196 9.87 -6.61 -6.18
C TYR A 196 10.97 -5.54 -6.33
N CYS A 197 10.57 -4.27 -6.40
CA CYS A 197 11.44 -3.09 -6.37
C CYS A 197 11.31 -2.32 -5.06
N GLY A 198 10.19 -2.41 -4.39
CA GLY A 198 9.88 -1.94 -3.04
C GLY A 198 8.83 -2.81 -2.40
N TRP A 199 8.45 -2.47 -1.19
CA TRP A 199 7.32 -3.02 -0.45
C TRP A 199 7.02 -2.16 0.76
N HIS A 200 5.76 -2.22 1.24
CA HIS A 200 5.40 -1.63 2.52
C HIS A 200 4.86 -2.69 3.49
N THR A 201 4.84 -2.36 4.75
CA THR A 201 4.25 -3.17 5.81
C THR A 201 4.15 -2.35 7.10
N HIS A 202 3.72 -3.00 8.16
CA HIS A 202 3.66 -2.45 9.49
C HIS A 202 4.32 -3.36 10.53
N GLY A 203 4.52 -2.84 11.73
CA GLY A 203 5.03 -3.66 12.82
C GLY A 203 5.07 -2.94 14.15
N SER A 204 5.16 -3.71 15.23
CA SER A 204 5.32 -3.15 16.57
C SER A 204 6.74 -2.62 16.76
N ILE A 205 6.90 -1.30 16.78
CA ILE A 205 8.16 -0.59 16.99
C ILE A 205 7.97 0.40 18.13
N ALA A 206 8.83 0.32 19.14
CA ALA A 206 8.76 1.17 20.35
C ALA A 206 7.36 1.17 21.01
N GLY A 207 6.68 0.02 20.99
CA GLY A 207 5.35 -0.17 21.58
C GLY A 207 4.19 0.46 20.83
N SER A 208 4.40 0.85 19.57
CA SER A 208 3.36 1.38 18.67
C SER A 208 3.38 0.63 17.36
N ASP A 209 2.25 0.60 16.69
CA ASP A 209 2.15 0.11 15.33
C ASP A 209 2.68 1.17 14.36
N ILE A 210 3.76 0.86 13.67
CA ILE A 210 4.51 1.77 12.80
C ILE A 210 4.50 1.21 11.37
N LYS A 211 4.17 2.09 10.41
CA LYS A 211 4.14 1.78 8.98
C LYS A 211 5.49 2.10 8.38
N TYR A 212 6.05 1.15 7.64
CA TYR A 212 7.35 1.33 7.01
C TYR A 212 7.43 0.63 5.66
N SER A 213 8.37 1.07 4.86
CA SER A 213 8.59 0.61 3.50
C SER A 213 10.08 0.44 3.23
N PHE A 214 10.40 -0.50 2.36
CA PHE A 214 11.69 -0.65 1.72
C PHE A 214 11.57 -0.20 0.26
N VAL A 215 12.50 0.64 -0.19
CA VAL A 215 12.64 0.97 -1.61
C VAL A 215 14.10 0.84 -2.01
N GLY A 216 14.40 -0.14 -2.86
CA GLY A 216 15.73 -0.37 -3.37
C GLY A 216 16.09 0.56 -4.53
N ASN A 217 17.38 0.85 -4.69
CA ASN A 217 17.84 1.69 -5.80
C ASN A 217 17.88 0.88 -7.11
N PRO A 218 17.09 1.27 -8.14
CA PRO A 218 17.06 0.63 -9.45
C PRO A 218 18.38 0.59 -10.21
N ASP A 219 19.36 1.42 -9.89
CA ASP A 219 20.69 1.35 -10.52
C ASP A 219 21.37 -0.01 -10.28
N ARG A 220 20.93 -0.76 -9.28
CA ARG A 220 21.37 -2.15 -9.05
C ARG A 220 20.81 -3.12 -10.09
N CYS A 221 19.60 -2.89 -10.57
CA CYS A 221 18.90 -3.77 -11.50
C CYS A 221 17.97 -2.96 -12.43
N PRO A 222 18.53 -2.13 -13.30
CA PRO A 222 17.74 -1.18 -14.08
C PRO A 222 16.72 -1.87 -14.99
N SER A 223 17.03 -3.06 -15.52
CA SER A 223 16.09 -3.83 -16.35
C SER A 223 14.89 -4.39 -15.57
N ALA A 224 14.96 -4.44 -14.24
CA ALA A 224 13.87 -4.93 -13.39
C ALA A 224 13.08 -3.79 -12.74
N CYS A 225 13.76 -2.71 -12.32
CA CYS A 225 13.18 -1.70 -11.44
C CYS A 225 13.23 -0.26 -11.97
N ALA A 226 13.70 -0.05 -13.21
CA ALA A 226 13.63 1.25 -13.87
C ALA A 226 12.73 1.19 -15.10
N ALA A 227 11.85 2.19 -15.27
CA ALA A 227 10.97 2.29 -16.44
C ALA A 227 11.72 2.80 -17.68
N GLN A 228 12.83 3.50 -17.50
CA GLN A 228 13.65 4.06 -18.57
C GLN A 228 15.09 4.29 -18.08
N THR A 229 16.04 4.33 -19.01
CA THR A 229 17.46 4.53 -18.70
C THR A 229 17.88 6.00 -18.70
N VAL A 230 17.16 6.85 -19.43
CA VAL A 230 17.29 8.32 -19.38
C VAL A 230 16.09 8.84 -18.63
N ALA A 231 16.32 9.46 -17.49
CA ALA A 231 15.27 9.82 -16.56
C ALA A 231 15.11 11.34 -16.37
N PRO A 232 13.91 11.86 -16.05
CA PRO A 232 13.59 13.29 -16.09
C PRO A 232 14.52 14.16 -15.24
N ASN A 233 14.99 13.65 -14.11
CA ASN A 233 15.87 14.40 -13.22
C ASN A 233 17.37 14.07 -13.41
N GLY A 234 17.72 13.31 -14.46
CA GLY A 234 19.09 12.95 -14.78
C GLY A 234 19.74 11.92 -13.84
N ASN A 235 18.94 11.23 -13.03
CA ASN A 235 19.35 10.16 -12.11
C ASN A 235 18.33 9.02 -12.21
N ALA A 236 18.65 8.02 -13.02
CA ALA A 236 17.70 6.94 -13.34
C ALA A 236 17.30 6.11 -12.10
N GLY A 237 18.25 5.88 -11.18
CA GLY A 237 17.96 5.22 -9.91
C GLY A 237 16.98 6.01 -9.08
N ALA A 238 17.22 7.31 -8.87
CA ALA A 238 16.33 8.17 -8.10
C ALA A 238 14.95 8.31 -8.75
N ASP A 239 14.87 8.49 -10.06
CA ASP A 239 13.59 8.61 -10.76
C ASP A 239 12.79 7.30 -10.73
N GLY A 240 13.48 6.15 -10.78
CA GLY A 240 12.84 4.85 -10.57
C GLY A 240 12.33 4.67 -9.14
N MET A 241 13.15 5.04 -8.14
CA MET A 241 12.72 5.07 -6.74
C MET A 241 11.53 5.99 -6.52
N ALA A 242 11.46 7.12 -7.19
CA ALA A 242 10.34 8.06 -7.07
C ALA A 242 8.99 7.39 -7.42
N SER A 243 8.97 6.59 -8.49
CA SER A 243 7.77 5.83 -8.88
C SER A 243 7.40 4.77 -7.85
N VAL A 244 8.39 4.05 -7.29
CA VAL A 244 8.16 3.02 -6.27
C VAL A 244 7.73 3.67 -4.94
N ILE A 245 8.37 4.77 -4.51
CA ILE A 245 7.95 5.49 -3.30
C ILE A 245 6.49 5.97 -3.40
N ALA A 246 6.08 6.48 -4.57
CA ALA A 246 4.70 6.90 -4.77
C ALA A 246 3.74 5.70 -4.66
N HIS A 247 4.08 4.55 -5.26
CA HIS A 247 3.33 3.30 -5.18
C HIS A 247 3.14 2.84 -3.72
N GLU A 248 4.25 2.65 -3.00
CA GLU A 248 4.20 2.19 -1.61
C GLU A 248 3.50 3.18 -0.66
N LEU A 249 3.62 4.48 -0.94
CA LEU A 249 2.94 5.49 -0.13
C LEU A 249 1.42 5.43 -0.30
N GLU A 250 0.94 5.21 -1.53
CA GLU A 250 -0.50 5.11 -1.80
C GLU A 250 -1.12 3.86 -1.19
N GLU A 251 -0.40 2.74 -1.22
CA GLU A 251 -0.81 1.52 -0.55
C GLU A 251 -0.79 1.67 0.96
N ALA A 252 0.30 2.22 1.52
CA ALA A 252 0.41 2.44 2.96
C ALA A 252 -0.69 3.35 3.55
N VAL A 253 -1.29 4.27 2.79
CA VAL A 253 -2.39 5.09 3.31
C VAL A 253 -3.75 4.41 3.18
N THR A 254 -3.93 3.51 2.23
CA THR A 254 -5.21 2.81 1.98
C THR A 254 -5.27 1.43 2.62
N ASP A 255 -4.12 0.80 2.85
CA ASP A 255 -3.99 -0.53 3.48
C ASP A 255 -2.74 -0.64 4.38
N PRO A 256 -2.61 0.23 5.39
CA PRO A 256 -1.39 0.33 6.20
C PRO A 256 -1.01 -0.94 6.94
N ASP A 257 -1.98 -1.82 7.21
CA ASP A 257 -1.82 -3.05 8.00
C ASP A 257 -2.10 -4.32 7.18
N LEU A 258 -2.15 -4.19 5.84
CA LEU A 258 -2.37 -5.29 4.90
C LEU A 258 -3.71 -6.02 5.15
N ASN A 259 -4.74 -5.29 5.55
CA ASN A 259 -6.04 -5.84 5.92
C ASN A 259 -7.22 -4.88 5.67
N ALA A 260 -7.02 -3.82 4.83
CA ALA A 260 -8.03 -2.81 4.56
C ALA A 260 -8.53 -2.82 3.10
N TRP A 261 -7.79 -2.29 2.13
CA TRP A 261 -8.26 -2.17 0.75
C TRP A 261 -7.42 -2.97 -0.24
N TYR A 262 -7.91 -4.13 -0.66
CA TYR A 262 -7.30 -4.99 -1.68
C TYR A 262 -8.34 -5.77 -2.49
N ASP A 263 -7.95 -6.30 -3.64
CA ASP A 263 -8.81 -7.15 -4.47
C ASP A 263 -8.72 -8.63 -4.03
N ARG A 264 -9.55 -9.48 -4.63
CA ARG A 264 -9.60 -10.93 -4.34
C ARG A 264 -8.26 -11.66 -4.49
N ARG A 265 -7.30 -11.10 -5.17
CA ARG A 265 -5.96 -11.67 -5.38
C ARG A 265 -4.92 -11.06 -4.47
N GLY A 266 -5.32 -10.19 -3.55
CA GLY A 266 -4.43 -9.46 -2.66
C GLY A 266 -3.72 -8.29 -3.34
N TYR A 267 -4.22 -7.78 -4.47
CA TYR A 267 -3.67 -6.59 -5.10
C TYR A 267 -4.26 -5.33 -4.48
N GLU A 268 -3.38 -4.49 -4.02
CA GLU A 268 -3.70 -3.18 -3.46
C GLU A 268 -3.95 -2.15 -4.57
N ASN A 269 -4.20 -0.91 -4.21
CA ASN A 269 -4.58 0.11 -5.18
C ASN A 269 -3.50 0.37 -6.24
N ALA A 270 -2.24 0.51 -5.86
CA ALA A 270 -1.17 0.78 -6.80
C ALA A 270 -0.76 -0.48 -7.59
N ASP A 271 -0.79 -1.66 -6.97
CA ASP A 271 -0.58 -2.96 -7.61
C ASP A 271 -1.46 -3.17 -8.84
N LYS A 272 -2.73 -2.80 -8.75
CA LYS A 272 -3.70 -2.93 -9.87
C LYS A 272 -3.29 -2.14 -11.09
N CYS A 273 -2.45 -1.13 -10.93
CA CYS A 273 -1.99 -0.21 -11.97
C CYS A 273 -0.48 -0.26 -12.21
N ALA A 274 0.22 -1.18 -11.55
CA ALA A 274 1.66 -1.28 -11.56
C ALA A 274 2.24 -1.31 -12.98
N TRP A 275 3.37 -0.60 -13.17
CA TRP A 275 4.10 -0.45 -14.44
C TRP A 275 3.26 0.10 -15.60
N THR A 276 2.17 0.78 -15.31
CA THR A 276 1.38 1.52 -16.29
C THR A 276 1.51 3.02 -16.04
N PHE A 277 1.91 3.78 -17.06
CA PHE A 277 2.29 5.19 -16.92
C PHE A 277 1.30 6.15 -17.56
N GLY A 278 0.31 5.64 -18.31
CA GLY A 278 -0.67 6.49 -19.00
C GLY A 278 -0.03 7.35 -20.10
N THR A 279 -0.60 8.53 -20.33
CA THR A 279 -0.08 9.48 -21.31
C THR A 279 1.18 10.15 -20.75
N THR A 280 2.25 10.13 -21.55
CA THR A 280 3.52 10.77 -21.22
C THR A 280 3.78 11.98 -22.11
N TYR A 281 4.69 12.82 -21.68
CA TYR A 281 5.29 13.92 -22.46
C TYR A 281 6.82 13.81 -22.39
N THR A 282 7.50 14.45 -23.33
CA THR A 282 8.95 14.46 -23.37
C THR A 282 9.49 15.61 -22.50
N ALA A 283 10.28 15.27 -21.49
CA ALA A 283 11.00 16.22 -20.65
C ALA A 283 12.15 16.90 -21.43
N SER A 284 12.71 17.96 -20.85
CA SER A 284 13.74 18.79 -21.52
C SER A 284 15.00 18.05 -21.93
N ASN A 285 15.31 16.93 -21.27
CA ASN A 285 16.45 16.06 -21.56
C ASN A 285 16.12 14.87 -22.49
N GLY A 286 14.91 14.83 -23.06
CA GLY A 286 14.46 13.78 -23.98
C GLY A 286 13.86 12.55 -23.32
N SER A 287 13.83 12.46 -21.98
CA SER A 287 13.18 11.36 -21.26
C SER A 287 11.66 11.49 -21.27
N GLN A 288 10.96 10.43 -20.91
CA GLN A 288 9.51 10.48 -20.72
C GLN A 288 9.17 10.88 -19.29
N ALA A 289 8.15 11.71 -19.15
CA ALA A 289 7.52 12.07 -17.88
C ALA A 289 6.00 12.09 -18.05
N ASN A 290 5.27 11.98 -16.95
CA ASN A 290 3.80 12.03 -16.97
C ASN A 290 3.23 12.96 -15.89
N MET A 291 4.09 13.44 -14.98
CA MET A 291 3.68 14.26 -13.85
C MET A 291 4.71 15.34 -13.54
N LYS A 292 4.21 16.50 -13.16
CA LYS A 292 5.03 17.57 -12.59
C LYS A 292 4.64 17.79 -11.14
N LEU A 293 5.61 17.64 -10.23
CA LEU A 293 5.45 17.90 -8.80
C LEU A 293 6.49 18.97 -8.39
N GLY A 294 6.00 20.10 -7.89
CA GLY A 294 6.85 21.25 -7.64
C GLY A 294 7.57 21.72 -8.92
N ALA A 295 8.89 21.74 -8.90
CA ALA A 295 9.72 22.14 -10.02
C ALA A 295 10.20 20.98 -10.91
N ARG A 296 9.89 19.73 -10.55
CA ARG A 296 10.45 18.53 -11.20
C ARG A 296 9.42 17.79 -12.03
N ASP A 297 9.89 17.18 -13.09
CA ASP A 297 9.14 16.22 -13.90
C ASP A 297 9.45 14.80 -13.40
N TYR A 298 8.41 13.92 -13.33
CA TYR A 298 8.53 12.55 -12.91
C TYR A 298 7.80 11.62 -13.88
N LEU A 299 8.22 10.35 -13.91
CA LEU A 299 7.50 9.26 -14.54
C LEU A 299 6.99 8.33 -13.43
N ILE A 300 5.72 8.50 -13.04
CA ILE A 300 5.09 7.81 -11.91
C ILE A 300 4.07 6.79 -12.43
N GLN A 301 4.01 5.63 -11.83
CA GLN A 301 2.98 4.63 -12.10
C GLN A 301 1.59 5.21 -11.78
N ARG A 302 0.56 4.75 -12.54
CA ARG A 302 -0.83 5.10 -12.23
C ARG A 302 -1.26 4.42 -10.94
N ASN A 303 -2.31 4.96 -10.33
CA ASN A 303 -2.97 4.36 -9.18
C ASN A 303 -4.45 4.08 -9.47
N TRP A 304 -5.06 3.19 -8.70
CA TRP A 304 -6.46 2.78 -8.86
C TRP A 304 -7.41 3.76 -8.19
N VAL A 305 -8.26 4.38 -8.98
CA VAL A 305 -9.37 5.22 -8.50
C VAL A 305 -10.50 4.30 -8.03
N ASN A 306 -10.87 4.37 -6.76
CA ASN A 306 -11.97 3.60 -6.18
C ASN A 306 -13.31 4.32 -6.36
N ALA A 307 -13.62 4.76 -7.56
CA ALA A 307 -14.87 5.43 -7.93
C ALA A 307 -15.24 5.06 -9.37
N SER A 308 -16.50 5.30 -9.75
CA SER A 308 -16.97 5.18 -11.15
C SER A 308 -16.67 3.82 -11.82
N GLY A 309 -16.68 2.73 -11.04
CA GLY A 309 -16.42 1.37 -11.55
C GLY A 309 -14.95 0.94 -11.49
N GLY A 310 -14.06 1.79 -11.01
CA GLY A 310 -12.64 1.51 -10.81
C GLY A 310 -11.82 1.61 -12.11
N TYR A 311 -10.72 2.34 -12.07
CA TYR A 311 -9.81 2.50 -13.22
C TYR A 311 -8.45 3.03 -12.76
N CYS A 312 -7.41 2.80 -13.59
CA CYS A 312 -6.08 3.35 -13.35
C CYS A 312 -5.96 4.77 -13.88
N ALA A 313 -5.48 5.70 -13.03
CA ALA A 313 -5.31 7.12 -13.39
C ALA A 313 -4.03 7.74 -12.83
N LEU A 314 -3.71 8.93 -13.32
CA LEU A 314 -2.68 9.83 -12.79
C LEU A 314 -3.29 11.03 -12.04
N SER A 315 -4.60 11.10 -11.96
CA SER A 315 -5.31 12.20 -11.30
C SER A 315 -6.76 11.85 -10.99
N TYR A 316 -7.26 12.44 -9.92
CA TYR A 316 -8.67 12.39 -9.54
C TYR A 316 -9.11 13.76 -8.99
#